data_b1afebb3d7aed810a474c079a14a812f
#
_entry.id   b1afebb3d7aed810a474c079a14a812f
#
_cell.length_a   1.000
_cell.length_b   1.000
_cell.length_c   1.000
_cell.angle_alpha   90.00
_cell.angle_beta   90.00
_cell.angle_gamma   90.00
#
_symmetry.space_group_name_H-M   'P 1'
#
loop_
_entity.id
_entity.type
_entity.pdbx_description
1 polymer ?
#
loop_
_entity_poly.entity_id
_entity_poly.type
_entity_poly.pdbx_seq_one_letter_code
_entity_poly.pdbx_strand_id
1 'polypeptide(L)'
;IEHSPGTTRTAALAFLADVVCILIFVTIGRRSHAEGITVAGVAQTAWPFLAGLTAAWLIYRAWRRPVAVRPTGVTVWLGTVAIGMGVRAGIGAGTAPSFVAVASIVTAVLLLGWRAVAARVARRG
;
A
#
# COMPACT_ATOMS: atom_id res chain seq x y z
N ILE A 1 7.79 -13.15 -24.19
CA ILE A 1 7.10 -13.98 -23.22
C ILE A 1 5.68 -13.48 -23.04
N GLU A 2 4.74 -14.32 -23.29
CA GLU A 2 3.35 -13.98 -23.12
C GLU A 2 2.93 -14.22 -21.68
N HIS A 3 2.27 -13.24 -21.10
CA HIS A 3 1.65 -13.44 -19.79
C HIS A 3 0.33 -14.15 -19.97
N SER A 4 0.12 -15.21 -19.21
CA SER A 4 -1.18 -15.86 -19.21
C SER A 4 -2.22 -14.89 -18.62
N PRO A 5 -3.50 -15.02 -19.02
CA PRO A 5 -4.55 -14.19 -18.42
C PRO A 5 -4.59 -14.30 -16.90
N GLY A 6 -4.27 -15.49 -16.33
CA GLY A 6 -4.21 -15.69 -14.90
C GLY A 6 -3.12 -14.87 -14.22
N THR A 7 -1.94 -14.75 -14.87
CA THR A 7 -0.84 -13.95 -14.31
C THR A 7 -1.19 -12.48 -14.29
N THR A 8 -1.75 -11.96 -15.38
CA THR A 8 -2.17 -10.56 -15.44
C THR A 8 -3.28 -10.29 -14.43
N ARG A 9 -4.23 -11.19 -14.31
CA ARG A 9 -5.32 -11.08 -13.35
C ARG A 9 -4.79 -11.06 -11.92
N THR A 10 -3.83 -11.92 -11.60
CA THR A 10 -3.24 -11.98 -10.27
C THR A 10 -2.54 -10.66 -9.94
N ALA A 11 -1.77 -10.11 -10.88
CA ALA A 11 -1.12 -8.83 -10.67
C ALA A 11 -2.14 -7.71 -10.45
N ALA A 12 -3.20 -7.65 -11.24
CA ALA A 12 -4.24 -6.64 -11.11
C ALA A 12 -4.94 -6.74 -9.76
N LEU A 13 -5.28 -7.96 -9.32
CA LEU A 13 -5.93 -8.17 -8.04
C LEU A 13 -5.01 -7.82 -6.87
N ALA A 14 -3.72 -8.13 -6.99
CA ALA A 14 -2.75 -7.78 -5.96
C ALA A 14 -2.59 -6.26 -5.85
N PHE A 15 -2.52 -5.55 -6.97
CA PHE A 15 -2.46 -4.09 -6.93
C PHE A 15 -3.72 -3.50 -6.31
N LEU A 16 -4.87 -4.03 -6.67
CA LEU A 16 -6.15 -3.60 -6.09
C LEU A 16 -6.16 -3.85 -4.58
N ALA A 17 -5.66 -5.01 -4.12
CA ALA A 17 -5.56 -5.30 -2.69
C ALA A 17 -4.67 -4.27 -1.98
N ASP A 18 -3.55 -3.90 -2.60
CA ASP A 18 -2.66 -2.88 -2.05
C ASP A 18 -3.36 -1.52 -1.97
N VAL A 19 -4.12 -1.14 -3.01
CA VAL A 19 -4.90 0.11 -2.99
C VAL A 19 -5.91 0.10 -1.86
N VAL A 20 -6.63 -1.01 -1.69
CA VAL A 20 -7.61 -1.16 -0.60
C VAL A 20 -6.92 -1.03 0.75
N CYS A 21 -5.73 -1.61 0.91
CA CYS A 21 -4.95 -1.46 2.14
C CYS A 21 -4.66 0.00 2.47
N ILE A 22 -4.26 0.79 1.47
CA ILE A 22 -3.99 2.21 1.66
C ILE A 22 -5.28 2.93 2.07
N LEU A 23 -6.39 2.64 1.42
CA LEU A 23 -7.67 3.28 1.75
C LEU A 23 -8.13 2.93 3.16
N ILE A 24 -7.94 1.68 3.59
CA ILE A 24 -8.24 1.26 4.96
C ILE A 24 -7.37 2.02 5.96
N PHE A 25 -6.08 2.08 5.71
CA PHE A 25 -5.15 2.82 6.57
C PHE A 25 -5.59 4.28 6.74
N VAL A 26 -5.87 4.96 5.63
CA VAL A 26 -6.25 6.38 5.64
C VAL A 26 -7.59 6.57 6.37
N THR A 27 -8.56 5.69 6.12
CA THR A 27 -9.87 5.77 6.75
C THR A 27 -9.75 5.60 8.27
N ILE A 28 -8.97 4.63 8.72
CA ILE A 28 -8.74 4.42 10.15
C ILE A 28 -8.07 5.66 10.76
N GLY A 29 -7.07 6.21 10.08
CA GLY A 29 -6.37 7.39 10.56
C GLY A 29 -7.29 8.59 10.69
N ARG A 30 -8.18 8.80 9.74
CA ARG A 30 -9.09 9.94 9.76
C ARG A 30 -10.19 9.82 10.82
N ARG A 31 -10.53 8.61 11.24
CA ARG A 31 -11.51 8.42 12.30
C ARG A 31 -11.10 9.04 13.62
N SER A 32 -9.80 9.15 13.85
CA SER A 32 -9.25 9.73 15.09
C SER A 32 -9.17 11.25 15.06
N HIS A 33 -9.50 11.88 13.93
CA HIS A 33 -9.38 13.32 13.75
C HIS A 33 -10.74 14.00 13.72
N ALA A 34 -10.79 15.23 14.19
CA ALA A 34 -12.03 16.02 14.22
C ALA A 34 -12.62 16.25 12.82
N GLU A 35 -11.80 16.19 11.80
CA GLU A 35 -12.22 16.42 10.42
C GLU A 35 -13.14 15.32 9.88
N GLY A 36 -13.10 14.14 10.47
CA GLY A 36 -13.98 13.04 10.11
C GLY A 36 -13.65 12.37 8.79
N ILE A 37 -14.57 11.52 8.35
CA ILE A 37 -14.41 10.71 7.15
C ILE A 37 -15.26 11.30 6.04
N THR A 38 -14.62 11.84 5.01
CA THR A 38 -15.27 12.27 3.78
C THR A 38 -14.52 11.69 2.60
N VAL A 39 -15.20 11.53 1.46
CA VAL A 39 -14.55 11.03 0.24
C VAL A 39 -13.39 11.94 -0.16
N ALA A 40 -13.63 13.25 -0.15
CA ALA A 40 -12.58 14.22 -0.51
C ALA A 40 -11.40 14.16 0.46
N GLY A 41 -11.66 14.06 1.76
CA GLY A 41 -10.61 13.97 2.76
C GLY A 41 -9.80 12.69 2.66
N VAL A 42 -10.46 11.55 2.44
CA VAL A 42 -9.78 10.28 2.25
C VAL A 42 -8.90 10.35 1.00
N ALA A 43 -9.44 10.85 -0.11
CA ALA A 43 -8.68 10.96 -1.36
C ALA A 43 -7.46 11.87 -1.19
N GLN A 44 -7.63 12.99 -0.52
CA GLN A 44 -6.56 13.97 -0.30
C GLN A 44 -5.44 13.39 0.57
N THR A 45 -5.79 12.59 1.57
CA THR A 45 -4.78 11.97 2.44
C THR A 45 -4.14 10.76 1.78
N ALA A 46 -4.90 10.01 0.98
CA ALA A 46 -4.44 8.76 0.37
C ALA A 46 -3.51 8.96 -0.82
N TRP A 47 -3.70 10.02 -1.61
CA TRP A 47 -3.02 10.12 -2.90
C TRP A 47 -1.48 10.10 -2.80
N PRO A 48 -0.81 10.72 -1.78
CA PRO A 48 0.65 10.57 -1.67
C PRO A 48 1.08 9.12 -1.51
N PHE A 49 0.33 8.35 -0.74
CA PHE A 49 0.63 6.93 -0.54
C PHE A 49 0.31 6.10 -1.77
N LEU A 50 -0.76 6.45 -2.49
CA LEU A 50 -1.08 5.76 -3.75
C LEU A 50 -0.02 6.06 -4.81
N ALA A 51 0.50 7.28 -4.84
CA ALA A 51 1.61 7.63 -5.71
C ALA A 51 2.86 6.81 -5.33
N GLY A 52 3.15 6.69 -4.04
CA GLY A 52 4.26 5.89 -3.56
C GLY A 52 4.09 4.40 -3.90
N LEU A 53 2.89 3.89 -3.69
CA LEU A 53 2.57 2.50 -4.04
C LEU A 53 2.80 2.24 -5.53
N THR A 54 2.26 3.10 -6.38
CA THR A 54 2.39 2.96 -7.82
C THR A 54 3.84 3.03 -8.25
N ALA A 55 4.59 4.00 -7.72
CA ALA A 55 6.01 4.13 -8.03
C ALA A 55 6.78 2.88 -7.59
N ALA A 56 6.52 2.36 -6.40
CA ALA A 56 7.17 1.15 -5.91
C ALA A 56 6.88 -0.05 -6.80
N TRP A 57 5.61 -0.20 -7.23
CA TRP A 57 5.22 -1.27 -8.15
C TRP A 57 5.98 -1.18 -9.47
N LEU A 58 6.09 0.03 -10.03
CA LEU A 58 6.76 0.24 -11.32
C LEU A 58 8.27 0.04 -11.20
N ILE A 59 8.88 0.63 -10.19
CA ILE A 59 10.34 0.55 -10.02
C ILE A 59 10.78 -0.88 -9.76
N TYR A 60 10.09 -1.58 -8.88
CA TYR A 60 10.43 -2.95 -8.52
C TYR A 60 9.89 -3.97 -9.52
N ARG A 61 8.93 -3.60 -10.36
CA ARG A 61 8.21 -4.51 -11.26
C ARG A 61 7.48 -5.58 -10.46
N ALA A 62 6.66 -5.13 -9.51
CA ALA A 62 5.98 -6.01 -8.58
C ALA A 62 5.05 -7.03 -9.25
N TRP A 63 4.61 -6.73 -10.49
CA TRP A 63 3.74 -7.64 -11.24
C TRP A 63 4.39 -9.00 -11.54
N ARG A 64 5.71 -9.10 -11.43
CA ARG A 64 6.41 -10.37 -11.67
C ARG A 64 6.22 -11.36 -10.54
N ARG A 65 6.07 -10.87 -9.30
CA ARG A 65 5.85 -11.71 -8.12
C ARG A 65 4.96 -10.97 -7.14
N PRO A 66 3.70 -10.69 -7.53
CA PRO A 66 2.88 -9.74 -6.79
C PRO A 66 2.46 -10.19 -5.41
N VAL A 67 2.36 -11.50 -5.18
CA VAL A 67 1.86 -12.05 -3.91
C VAL A 67 2.99 -12.39 -2.94
N ALA A 68 4.25 -12.34 -3.37
CA ALA A 68 5.37 -12.69 -2.51
C ALA A 68 5.50 -11.67 -1.36
N VAL A 69 5.61 -12.20 -0.14
CA VAL A 69 5.87 -11.34 1.04
C VAL A 69 7.27 -10.75 0.91
N ARG A 70 8.24 -11.57 0.62
CA ARG A 70 9.61 -11.16 0.36
C ARG A 70 9.99 -11.56 -1.06
N PRO A 71 10.61 -10.72 -1.80
CA PRO A 71 10.96 -9.33 -1.49
C PRO A 71 9.86 -8.34 -1.84
N THR A 72 8.80 -8.76 -2.58
CA THR A 72 7.80 -7.85 -3.14
C THR A 72 7.07 -7.06 -2.07
N GLY A 73 6.46 -7.74 -1.09
CA GLY A 73 5.69 -7.05 -0.05
C GLY A 73 6.53 -6.04 0.72
N VAL A 74 7.73 -6.44 1.11
CA VAL A 74 8.65 -5.56 1.85
C VAL A 74 9.04 -4.34 1.00
N THR A 75 9.36 -4.56 -0.27
CA THR A 75 9.77 -3.48 -1.17
C THR A 75 8.61 -2.52 -1.43
N VAL A 76 7.41 -3.04 -1.67
CA VAL A 76 6.22 -2.22 -1.89
C VAL A 76 5.91 -1.42 -0.64
N TRP A 77 5.98 -2.02 0.53
CA TRP A 77 5.76 -1.34 1.80
C TRP A 77 6.75 -0.20 2.00
N LEU A 78 8.04 -0.47 1.87
CA LEU A 78 9.08 0.55 2.06
C LEU A 78 8.91 1.70 1.07
N GLY A 79 8.65 1.40 -0.20
CA GLY A 79 8.45 2.41 -1.23
C GLY A 79 7.20 3.25 -0.97
N THR A 80 6.11 2.60 -0.57
CA THR A 80 4.86 3.29 -0.24
C THR A 80 5.07 4.31 0.87
N VAL A 81 5.70 3.89 1.96
CA VAL A 81 5.92 4.78 3.11
C VAL A 81 6.95 5.86 2.77
N ALA A 82 8.11 5.47 2.22
CA ALA A 82 9.18 6.43 1.95
C ALA A 82 8.77 7.47 0.91
N ILE A 83 8.24 7.04 -0.21
CA ILE A 83 7.83 7.95 -1.28
C ILE A 83 6.60 8.74 -0.84
N GLY A 84 5.64 8.07 -0.19
CA GLY A 84 4.45 8.75 0.31
C GLY A 84 4.79 9.86 1.29
N MET A 85 5.69 9.61 2.23
CA MET A 85 6.14 10.63 3.17
C MET A 85 6.90 11.75 2.47
N GLY A 86 7.73 11.40 1.48
CA GLY A 86 8.44 12.40 0.67
C GLY A 86 7.48 13.33 -0.06
N VAL A 87 6.44 12.77 -0.66
CA VAL A 87 5.41 13.57 -1.35
C VAL A 87 4.68 14.46 -0.36
N ARG A 88 4.30 13.91 0.81
CA ARG A 88 3.64 14.71 1.86
C ARG A 88 4.49 15.88 2.29
N ALA A 89 5.78 15.65 2.52
CA ALA A 89 6.71 16.74 2.88
C ALA A 89 6.77 17.79 1.79
N GLY A 90 6.80 17.35 0.53
CA GLY A 90 6.88 18.27 -0.62
C GLY A 90 5.65 19.15 -0.78
N ILE A 91 4.47 18.65 -0.42
CA ILE A 91 3.22 19.42 -0.53
C ILE A 91 2.87 20.16 0.76
N GLY A 92 3.76 20.11 1.77
CA GLY A 92 3.52 20.79 3.05
C GLY A 92 2.55 20.07 3.99
N ALA A 93 2.25 18.81 3.73
CA ALA A 93 1.43 18.01 4.65
C ALA A 93 2.28 17.53 5.81
N GLY A 94 1.62 17.21 6.94
CA GLY A 94 2.34 16.82 8.14
C GLY A 94 3.09 15.50 8.00
N THR A 95 4.30 15.46 8.55
CA THR A 95 5.14 14.27 8.64
C THR A 95 5.65 14.08 10.05
N ALA A 96 4.79 14.29 11.05
CA ALA A 96 5.16 14.13 12.45
C ALA A 96 5.68 12.71 12.71
N PRO A 97 6.68 12.54 13.60
CA PRO A 97 7.22 11.21 13.88
C PRO A 97 6.15 10.19 14.30
N SER A 98 5.16 10.61 15.06
CA SER A 98 4.06 9.73 15.46
C SER A 98 3.25 9.26 14.25
N PHE A 99 2.99 10.14 13.30
CA PHE A 99 2.29 9.79 12.07
C PHE A 99 3.11 8.81 11.24
N VAL A 100 4.41 9.07 11.10
CA VAL A 100 5.31 8.18 10.36
C VAL A 100 5.31 6.78 10.99
N ALA A 101 5.38 6.70 12.32
CA ALA A 101 5.37 5.43 13.03
C ALA A 101 4.07 4.67 12.79
N VAL A 102 2.92 5.32 12.94
CA VAL A 102 1.61 4.70 12.74
C VAL A 102 1.44 4.26 11.29
N ALA A 103 1.79 5.13 10.35
CA ALA A 103 1.70 4.80 8.92
C ALA A 103 2.56 3.58 8.59
N SER A 104 3.79 3.55 9.09
CA SER A 104 4.70 2.43 8.83
C SER A 104 4.16 1.12 9.38
N ILE A 105 3.66 1.13 10.61
CA ILE A 105 3.17 -0.09 11.26
C ILE A 105 1.88 -0.58 10.60
N VAL A 106 0.91 0.30 10.42
CA VAL A 106 -0.40 -0.09 9.88
C VAL A 106 -0.26 -0.56 8.43
N THR A 107 0.49 0.16 7.61
CA THR A 107 0.69 -0.26 6.22
C THR A 107 1.49 -1.56 6.14
N ALA A 108 2.46 -1.78 7.04
CA ALA A 108 3.19 -3.06 7.10
C ALA A 108 2.23 -4.20 7.39
N VAL A 109 1.40 -4.05 8.42
CA VAL A 109 0.43 -5.09 8.80
C VAL A 109 -0.49 -5.41 7.63
N LEU A 110 -1.02 -4.39 6.96
CA LEU A 110 -1.97 -4.59 5.87
C LEU A 110 -1.29 -5.12 4.61
N LEU A 111 -0.23 -4.47 4.14
CA LEU A 111 0.42 -4.84 2.87
C LEU A 111 1.13 -6.18 2.95
N LEU A 112 1.83 -6.44 4.04
CA LEU A 112 2.51 -7.72 4.24
C LEU A 112 1.54 -8.78 4.72
N GLY A 113 0.54 -8.39 5.51
CA GLY A 113 -0.42 -9.32 6.09
C GLY A 113 -1.27 -10.04 5.07
N TRP A 114 -1.83 -9.32 4.07
CA TRP A 114 -2.65 -9.99 3.07
C TRP A 114 -1.81 -10.97 2.22
N ARG A 115 -0.54 -10.61 1.97
CA ARG A 115 0.37 -11.50 1.24
C ARG A 115 0.71 -12.74 2.05
N ALA A 116 0.91 -12.58 3.35
CA ALA A 116 1.18 -13.72 4.22
C ALA A 116 -0.01 -14.66 4.28
N VAL A 117 -1.22 -14.12 4.37
CA VAL A 117 -2.45 -14.93 4.35
C VAL A 117 -2.60 -15.65 3.01
N ALA A 118 -2.38 -14.94 1.91
CA ALA A 118 -2.47 -15.55 0.57
C ALA A 118 -1.45 -16.69 0.40
N ALA A 119 -0.23 -16.50 0.91
CA ALA A 119 0.79 -17.54 0.84
C ALA A 119 0.40 -18.76 1.65
N ARG A 120 -0.18 -18.54 2.84
CA ARG A 120 -0.63 -19.63 3.69
C ARG A 120 -1.78 -20.41 3.07
N VAL A 121 -2.73 -19.70 2.48
CA VAL A 121 -3.86 -20.33 1.79
C VAL A 121 -3.36 -21.14 0.59
N ALA A 122 -2.43 -20.61 -0.17
CA ALA A 122 -1.86 -21.30 -1.33
C ALA A 122 -1.16 -22.61 -0.90
N ARG A 123 -0.49 -22.61 0.26
CA ARG A 123 0.18 -23.82 0.75
C ARG A 123 -0.82 -24.89 1.21
N ARG A 124 -2.01 -24.48 1.64
CA ARG A 124 -3.05 -25.43 2.06
C ARG A 124 -3.83 -25.98 0.88
N GLY A 125 -3.93 -25.23 -0.19
CA GLY A 125 -4.62 -25.62 -1.40
C GLY A 125 -3.78 -26.52 -2.27
#